data_4f1b31aadd585b62631700894fd29d1c
#
_entry.id   4f1b31aadd585b62631700894fd29d1c
#
_cell.length_a   1.000
_cell.length_b   1.000
_cell.length_c   1.000
_cell.angle_alpha   90.00
_cell.angle_beta   90.00
_cell.angle_gamma   90.00
#
_symmetry.space_group_name_H-M   'P 1'
#
loop_
_entity.id
_entity.type
_entity.pdbx_description
1 polymer ?
#
loop_
_entity_poly.entity_id
_entity_poly.type
_entity_poly.pdbx_seq_one_letter_code
_entity_poly.pdbx_strand_id
1 'polypeptide(L)'
;MALSSAPSVQNVRRAVDRMKVRVPPIGLAGTLNVPPSVHGLVAFAHGSGSSRFSPRNNVVAEALNADGIATLLFDLLTTDEESNRANIFDIPMLAERLVDAVRWLDHQPAVRGLPLGLFGASTGAAAALMAAARLGDRAAAIVSRGGRPDLAGDALDMVRTPTLLIVGGDDLLIIDLNRLALERLQGPKALEIVSGASHLFAERGALEAVVDYARNWLKRYLRHAQEPTSQSEHRRE
;
A
#
# COMPACT_ATOMS: atom_id res chain seq x y z
N MET A 1 -57.12 -19.43 -7.38
CA MET A 1 -55.83 -19.02 -7.98
C MET A 1 -55.03 -18.29 -6.94
N ALA A 2 -54.06 -18.96 -6.32
CA ALA A 2 -53.19 -18.39 -5.32
C ALA A 2 -51.85 -18.03 -5.98
N LEU A 3 -51.54 -16.75 -6.04
CA LEU A 3 -50.26 -16.25 -6.54
C LEU A 3 -49.21 -16.48 -5.46
N SER A 4 -48.30 -17.43 -5.71
CA SER A 4 -47.11 -17.68 -4.91
C SER A 4 -46.14 -16.54 -5.12
N SER A 5 -45.93 -15.70 -4.09
CA SER A 5 -44.87 -14.71 -4.06
C SER A 5 -43.54 -15.40 -3.70
N ALA A 6 -42.61 -15.44 -4.67
CA ALA A 6 -41.24 -15.88 -4.42
C ALA A 6 -40.56 -14.95 -3.42
N PRO A 7 -39.76 -15.47 -2.48
CA PRO A 7 -39.01 -14.63 -1.55
C PRO A 7 -37.91 -13.85 -2.28
N SER A 8 -37.90 -12.53 -2.08
CA SER A 8 -36.85 -11.64 -2.55
C SER A 8 -35.53 -12.04 -1.87
N VAL A 9 -34.55 -12.45 -2.65
CA VAL A 9 -33.16 -12.66 -2.17
C VAL A 9 -32.61 -11.31 -1.74
N GLN A 10 -32.67 -11.02 -0.46
CA GLN A 10 -31.97 -9.88 0.13
C GLN A 10 -30.48 -10.11 -0.07
N ASN A 11 -29.88 -9.27 -0.91
CA ASN A 11 -28.45 -9.22 -1.15
C ASN A 11 -27.79 -8.65 0.12
N VAL A 12 -27.54 -9.52 1.12
CA VAL A 12 -26.81 -9.17 2.33
C VAL A 12 -25.38 -8.87 1.87
N ARG A 13 -25.02 -7.60 1.72
CA ARG A 13 -23.63 -7.18 1.54
C ARG A 13 -22.87 -7.69 2.76
N ARG A 14 -22.10 -8.75 2.60
CA ARG A 14 -21.21 -9.23 3.65
C ARG A 14 -20.28 -8.08 4.03
N ALA A 15 -20.13 -7.82 5.33
CA ALA A 15 -19.23 -6.79 5.85
C ALA A 15 -17.77 -7.18 5.65
N VAL A 16 -16.88 -6.18 5.65
CA VAL A 16 -15.43 -6.39 5.68
C VAL A 16 -15.09 -7.10 7.00
N ASP A 17 -14.40 -8.24 6.92
CA ASP A 17 -13.86 -8.92 8.10
C ASP A 17 -12.63 -8.15 8.60
N ARG A 18 -12.66 -7.72 9.88
CA ARG A 18 -11.61 -6.92 10.52
C ARG A 18 -10.93 -7.74 11.61
N MET A 19 -9.80 -8.31 11.30
CA MET A 19 -9.03 -9.17 12.18
C MET A 19 -7.91 -8.40 12.87
N LYS A 20 -7.89 -8.40 14.22
CA LYS A 20 -6.70 -7.96 14.97
C LYS A 20 -5.63 -9.03 14.84
N VAL A 21 -4.44 -8.63 14.45
CA VAL A 21 -3.33 -9.55 14.16
C VAL A 21 -2.06 -9.17 14.91
N ARG A 22 -1.15 -10.13 15.01
CA ARG A 22 0.23 -9.92 15.46
C ARG A 22 1.17 -10.39 14.37
N VAL A 23 1.94 -9.46 13.81
CA VAL A 23 2.87 -9.73 12.72
C VAL A 23 4.21 -10.21 13.30
N PRO A 24 4.65 -11.44 12.98
CA PRO A 24 5.93 -11.95 13.46
C PRO A 24 7.11 -11.23 12.74
N PRO A 25 8.37 -11.40 13.24
CA PRO A 25 8.75 -12.25 14.38
C PRO A 25 8.50 -11.64 15.74
N ILE A 26 8.41 -10.31 15.85
CA ILE A 26 8.32 -9.61 17.15
C ILE A 26 6.88 -9.35 17.61
N GLY A 27 5.88 -9.72 16.82
CA GLY A 27 4.47 -9.59 17.20
C GLY A 27 3.92 -8.17 17.07
N LEU A 28 4.30 -7.43 16.02
CA LEU A 28 3.79 -6.09 15.73
C LEU A 28 2.27 -6.08 15.62
N ALA A 29 1.63 -5.14 16.29
CA ALA A 29 0.18 -5.04 16.31
C ALA A 29 -0.34 -4.56 14.95
N GLY A 30 -1.39 -5.21 14.44
CA GLY A 30 -1.99 -4.87 13.16
C GLY A 30 -3.48 -5.13 13.10
N THR A 31 -4.10 -4.67 12.02
CA THR A 31 -5.47 -4.97 11.61
C THR A 31 -5.43 -5.41 10.15
N LEU A 32 -5.85 -6.66 9.90
CA LEU A 32 -6.04 -7.18 8.55
C LEU A 32 -7.54 -7.07 8.23
N ASN A 33 -7.87 -6.26 7.21
CA ASN A 33 -9.23 -6.08 6.72
C ASN A 33 -9.40 -6.88 5.43
N VAL A 34 -10.36 -7.79 5.40
CA VAL A 34 -10.64 -8.65 4.24
C VAL A 34 -12.07 -8.42 3.76
N PRO A 35 -12.26 -7.83 2.57
CA PRO A 35 -13.58 -7.68 1.97
C PRO A 35 -14.12 -9.02 1.47
N PRO A 36 -15.46 -9.16 1.30
CA PRO A 36 -16.09 -10.42 0.92
C PRO A 36 -15.62 -11.01 -0.42
N SER A 37 -15.27 -10.13 -1.36
CA SER A 37 -14.79 -10.50 -2.71
C SER A 37 -13.41 -9.92 -2.90
N VAL A 38 -12.39 -10.58 -2.33
CA VAL A 38 -11.04 -10.09 -2.34
C VAL A 38 -10.30 -10.54 -3.62
N HIS A 39 -9.59 -9.58 -4.27
CA HIS A 39 -8.80 -9.84 -5.48
C HIS A 39 -7.43 -9.16 -5.46
N GLY A 40 -7.06 -8.52 -4.38
CA GLY A 40 -5.75 -7.89 -4.18
C GLY A 40 -5.53 -7.59 -2.70
N LEU A 41 -4.31 -7.23 -2.36
CA LEU A 41 -3.88 -6.97 -1.00
C LEU A 41 -2.95 -5.76 -0.98
N VAL A 42 -3.07 -4.89 0.04
CA VAL A 42 -2.15 -3.77 0.25
C VAL A 42 -1.66 -3.75 1.69
N ALA A 43 -0.34 -3.73 1.87
CA ALA A 43 0.29 -3.51 3.17
C ALA A 43 0.70 -2.04 3.32
N PHE A 44 0.39 -1.44 4.47
CA PHE A 44 0.59 -0.04 4.76
C PHE A 44 1.82 0.19 5.64
N ALA A 45 2.70 1.09 5.21
CA ALA A 45 3.80 1.62 6.00
C ALA A 45 3.47 3.06 6.40
N HIS A 46 3.20 3.29 7.69
CA HIS A 46 2.90 4.61 8.22
C HIS A 46 4.17 5.48 8.34
N GLY A 47 3.99 6.80 8.42
CA GLY A 47 5.10 7.74 8.63
C GLY A 47 5.54 7.85 10.09
N SER A 48 6.61 8.61 10.31
CA SER A 48 7.13 8.94 11.65
C SER A 48 6.05 9.61 12.52
N GLY A 49 5.97 9.22 13.80
CA GLY A 49 4.99 9.72 14.75
C GLY A 49 3.53 9.32 14.44
N SER A 50 3.34 8.29 13.59
CA SER A 50 2.05 7.73 13.22
C SER A 50 1.99 6.25 13.58
N SER A 51 0.84 5.59 13.33
CA SER A 51 0.64 4.17 13.64
C SER A 51 -0.40 3.57 12.69
N ARG A 52 -0.76 2.29 12.91
CA ARG A 52 -1.89 1.64 12.25
C ARG A 52 -3.22 2.38 12.40
N PHE A 53 -3.33 3.31 13.36
CA PHE A 53 -4.51 4.13 13.59
C PHE A 53 -4.51 5.45 12.80
N SER A 54 -3.52 5.71 11.95
CA SER A 54 -3.49 6.90 11.09
C SER A 54 -4.85 7.16 10.42
N PRO A 55 -5.56 8.26 10.71
CA PRO A 55 -6.87 8.52 10.11
C PRO A 55 -6.80 8.55 8.59
N ARG A 56 -5.77 9.17 8.03
CA ARG A 56 -5.58 9.27 6.57
C ARG A 56 -5.33 7.93 5.90
N ASN A 57 -4.49 7.07 6.51
CA ASN A 57 -4.26 5.73 5.97
C ASN A 57 -5.52 4.86 6.08
N ASN A 58 -6.30 5.01 7.16
CA ASN A 58 -7.58 4.30 7.31
C ASN A 58 -8.60 4.70 6.25
N VAL A 59 -8.71 6.00 5.89
CA VAL A 59 -9.58 6.46 4.80
C VAL A 59 -9.20 5.80 3.46
N VAL A 60 -7.91 5.76 3.13
CA VAL A 60 -7.43 5.06 1.93
C VAL A 60 -7.74 3.57 2.00
N ALA A 61 -7.47 2.93 3.14
CA ALA A 61 -7.72 1.50 3.33
C ALA A 61 -9.20 1.14 3.20
N GLU A 62 -10.10 1.95 3.75
CA GLU A 62 -11.55 1.76 3.62
C GLU A 62 -12.02 1.87 2.17
N ALA A 63 -11.49 2.82 1.40
CA ALA A 63 -11.78 2.96 -0.02
C ALA A 63 -11.28 1.74 -0.82
N LEU A 64 -10.09 1.22 -0.51
CA LEU A 64 -9.55 0.00 -1.13
C LEU A 64 -10.38 -1.24 -0.75
N ASN A 65 -10.82 -1.36 0.51
CA ASN A 65 -11.69 -2.44 0.92
C ASN A 65 -13.05 -2.42 0.19
N ALA A 66 -13.61 -1.23 -0.04
CA ALA A 66 -14.83 -1.08 -0.84
C ALA A 66 -14.65 -1.55 -2.30
N ASP A 67 -13.43 -1.50 -2.80
CA ASP A 67 -13.05 -1.98 -4.13
C ASP A 67 -12.63 -3.47 -4.15
N GLY A 68 -12.75 -4.21 -3.06
CA GLY A 68 -12.37 -5.62 -3.01
C GLY A 68 -10.87 -5.86 -2.83
N ILE A 69 -10.12 -4.90 -2.32
CA ILE A 69 -8.70 -5.02 -2.01
C ILE A 69 -8.54 -5.15 -0.49
N ALA A 70 -7.98 -6.25 0.00
CA ALA A 70 -7.67 -6.42 1.41
C ALA A 70 -6.56 -5.45 1.86
N THR A 71 -6.56 -5.07 3.14
CA THR A 71 -5.55 -4.14 3.66
C THR A 71 -4.98 -4.60 4.98
N LEU A 72 -3.66 -4.52 5.13
CA LEU A 72 -2.97 -4.67 6.40
C LEU A 72 -2.46 -3.29 6.85
N LEU A 73 -3.01 -2.79 7.95
CA LEU A 73 -2.47 -1.64 8.69
C LEU A 73 -1.82 -2.18 9.96
N PHE A 74 -0.52 -1.94 10.13
CA PHE A 74 0.22 -2.43 11.28
C PHE A 74 1.25 -1.41 11.74
N ASP A 75 1.67 -1.49 12.99
CA ASP A 75 2.73 -0.64 13.52
C ASP A 75 4.08 -1.18 13.07
N LEU A 76 4.96 -0.31 12.58
CA LEU A 76 6.30 -0.69 12.12
C LEU A 76 7.28 -0.88 13.27
N LEU A 77 6.94 -0.36 14.44
CA LEU A 77 7.74 -0.42 15.67
C LEU A 77 6.86 -0.88 16.83
N THR A 78 7.49 -1.48 17.84
CA THR A 78 6.86 -1.65 19.15
C THR A 78 6.86 -0.32 19.92
N THR A 79 6.04 -0.22 20.97
CA THR A 79 6.02 0.98 21.83
C THR A 79 7.38 1.29 22.43
N ASP A 80 8.14 0.26 22.80
CA ASP A 80 9.49 0.42 23.35
C ASP A 80 10.48 0.94 22.29
N GLU A 81 10.40 0.41 21.06
CA GLU A 81 11.24 0.86 19.94
C GLU A 81 10.93 2.31 19.53
N GLU A 82 9.67 2.75 19.60
CA GLU A 82 9.26 4.12 19.29
C GLU A 82 9.84 5.16 20.27
N SER A 83 10.17 4.76 21.48
CA SER A 83 10.82 5.63 22.48
C SER A 83 12.20 6.11 22.03
N ASN A 84 12.87 5.35 21.18
CA ASN A 84 14.15 5.74 20.57
C ASN A 84 13.91 6.40 19.20
N ARG A 85 14.14 7.71 19.13
CA ARG A 85 13.94 8.50 17.91
C ARG A 85 14.77 7.99 16.71
N ALA A 86 15.92 7.35 16.94
CA ALA A 86 16.74 6.78 15.86
C ALA A 86 15.98 5.69 15.11
N ASN A 87 15.20 4.86 15.80
CA ASN A 87 14.41 3.78 15.19
C ASN A 87 13.34 4.30 14.24
N ILE A 88 12.74 5.48 14.54
CA ILE A 88 11.69 6.08 13.74
C ILE A 88 12.20 6.44 12.32
N PHE A 89 13.48 6.68 12.18
CA PHE A 89 14.15 7.04 10.92
C PHE A 89 15.10 5.94 10.40
N ASP A 90 15.12 4.77 11.05
CA ASP A 90 15.87 3.60 10.56
C ASP A 90 15.09 2.93 9.42
N ILE A 91 15.20 3.54 8.23
CA ILE A 91 14.48 3.05 7.04
C ILE A 91 14.81 1.59 6.72
N PRO A 92 16.07 1.12 6.80
CA PRO A 92 16.41 -0.30 6.62
C PRO A 92 15.65 -1.24 7.56
N MET A 93 15.51 -0.88 8.84
CA MET A 93 14.76 -1.66 9.83
C MET A 93 13.25 -1.62 9.52
N LEU A 94 12.68 -0.43 9.23
CA LEU A 94 11.26 -0.30 8.89
C LEU A 94 10.92 -1.09 7.62
N ALA A 95 11.81 -1.11 6.63
CA ALA A 95 11.65 -1.90 5.42
C ALA A 95 11.66 -3.41 5.72
N GLU A 96 12.54 -3.89 6.61
CA GLU A 96 12.57 -5.30 7.02
C GLU A 96 11.26 -5.70 7.72
N ARG A 97 10.70 -4.84 8.60
CA ARG A 97 9.38 -5.06 9.21
C ARG A 97 8.27 -5.23 8.17
N LEU A 98 8.33 -4.45 7.08
CA LEU A 98 7.37 -4.56 5.99
C LEU A 98 7.57 -5.85 5.17
N VAL A 99 8.82 -6.26 4.94
CA VAL A 99 9.15 -7.54 4.29
C VAL A 99 8.64 -8.72 5.14
N ASP A 100 8.85 -8.69 6.46
CA ASP A 100 8.34 -9.71 7.37
C ASP A 100 6.81 -9.78 7.36
N ALA A 101 6.15 -8.60 7.32
CA ALA A 101 4.70 -8.54 7.19
C ALA A 101 4.20 -9.18 5.89
N VAL A 102 4.89 -8.95 4.79
CA VAL A 102 4.56 -9.57 3.49
C VAL A 102 4.74 -11.09 3.55
N ARG A 103 5.87 -11.56 4.07
CA ARG A 103 6.12 -12.99 4.27
C ARG A 103 5.04 -13.65 5.14
N TRP A 104 4.63 -12.99 6.20
CA TRP A 104 3.53 -13.46 7.05
C TRP A 104 2.20 -13.50 6.29
N LEU A 105 1.87 -12.47 5.49
CA LEU A 105 0.65 -12.42 4.67
C LEU A 105 0.59 -13.56 3.65
N ASP A 106 1.72 -14.00 3.10
CA ASP A 106 1.79 -15.12 2.17
C ASP A 106 1.35 -16.46 2.79
N HIS A 107 1.31 -16.54 4.12
CA HIS A 107 0.83 -17.71 4.87
C HIS A 107 -0.60 -17.53 5.42
N GLN A 108 -1.24 -16.36 5.23
CA GLN A 108 -2.61 -16.15 5.73
C GLN A 108 -3.65 -16.70 4.76
N PRO A 109 -4.48 -17.70 5.16
CA PRO A 109 -5.43 -18.35 4.25
C PRO A 109 -6.36 -17.39 3.51
N ALA A 110 -6.74 -16.28 4.16
CA ALA A 110 -7.68 -15.30 3.61
C ALA A 110 -7.10 -14.45 2.46
N VAL A 111 -5.77 -14.33 2.35
CA VAL A 111 -5.11 -13.39 1.41
C VAL A 111 -3.90 -13.97 0.68
N ARG A 112 -3.51 -15.21 0.98
CA ARG A 112 -2.37 -15.87 0.32
C ARG A 112 -2.55 -15.95 -1.19
N GLY A 113 -1.47 -15.70 -1.93
CA GLY A 113 -1.47 -15.76 -3.40
C GLY A 113 -2.12 -14.56 -4.09
N LEU A 114 -2.68 -13.59 -3.34
CA LEU A 114 -3.19 -12.37 -3.93
C LEU A 114 -2.05 -11.45 -4.40
N PRO A 115 -2.23 -10.70 -5.50
CA PRO A 115 -1.33 -9.63 -5.88
C PRO A 115 -1.17 -8.61 -4.75
N LEU A 116 0.08 -8.21 -4.48
CA LEU A 116 0.42 -7.34 -3.36
C LEU A 116 0.80 -5.94 -3.82
N GLY A 117 0.14 -4.93 -3.27
CA GLY A 117 0.58 -3.53 -3.30
C GLY A 117 1.20 -3.11 -1.97
N LEU A 118 2.06 -2.11 -2.02
CA LEU A 118 2.60 -1.41 -0.86
C LEU A 118 2.12 0.05 -0.86
N PHE A 119 1.68 0.53 0.29
CA PHE A 119 1.29 1.94 0.46
C PHE A 119 2.14 2.56 1.56
N GLY A 120 2.97 3.54 1.21
CA GLY A 120 3.83 4.23 2.15
C GLY A 120 3.45 5.70 2.33
N ALA A 121 3.50 6.20 3.57
CA ALA A 121 3.25 7.60 3.89
C ALA A 121 4.50 8.24 4.53
N SER A 122 4.91 9.42 4.05
CA SER A 122 6.08 10.15 4.58
C SER A 122 7.33 9.23 4.61
N THR A 123 7.97 9.01 5.78
CA THR A 123 9.09 8.07 5.95
C THR A 123 8.73 6.62 5.59
N GLY A 124 7.47 6.22 5.80
CA GLY A 124 6.97 4.91 5.40
C GLY A 124 7.01 4.67 3.89
N ALA A 125 7.03 5.72 3.07
CA ALA A 125 7.22 5.58 1.62
C ALA A 125 8.63 5.09 1.28
N ALA A 126 9.66 5.58 1.97
CA ALA A 126 11.02 5.08 1.81
C ALA A 126 11.13 3.60 2.23
N ALA A 127 10.49 3.24 3.35
CA ALA A 127 10.44 1.84 3.79
C ALA A 127 9.73 0.94 2.76
N ALA A 128 8.62 1.40 2.15
CA ALA A 128 7.91 0.67 1.12
C ALA A 128 8.74 0.47 -0.16
N LEU A 129 9.46 1.51 -0.60
CA LEU A 129 10.36 1.44 -1.76
C LEU A 129 11.52 0.48 -1.52
N MET A 130 12.18 0.57 -0.35
CA MET A 130 13.26 -0.33 0.02
C MET A 130 12.77 -1.78 0.20
N ALA A 131 11.60 -1.98 0.79
CA ALA A 131 10.98 -3.29 0.89
C ALA A 131 10.67 -3.88 -0.50
N ALA A 132 10.13 -3.08 -1.43
CA ALA A 132 9.85 -3.52 -2.78
C ALA A 132 11.12 -3.94 -3.54
N ALA A 133 12.23 -3.20 -3.39
CA ALA A 133 13.53 -3.58 -3.96
C ALA A 133 14.01 -4.95 -3.47
N ARG A 134 13.69 -5.33 -2.21
CA ARG A 134 14.02 -6.66 -1.62
C ARG A 134 13.04 -7.75 -2.01
N LEU A 135 11.75 -7.40 -2.19
CA LEU A 135 10.67 -8.33 -2.52
C LEU A 135 10.61 -8.69 -4.01
N GLY A 136 11.22 -7.85 -4.87
CA GLY A 136 11.20 -8.06 -6.32
C GLY A 136 9.78 -8.17 -6.86
N ASP A 137 9.53 -9.19 -7.68
CA ASP A 137 8.24 -9.41 -8.36
C ASP A 137 7.06 -9.72 -7.41
N ARG A 138 7.33 -9.98 -6.12
CA ARG A 138 6.25 -10.15 -5.14
C ARG A 138 5.45 -8.87 -4.92
N ALA A 139 6.06 -7.69 -5.07
CA ALA A 139 5.38 -6.40 -5.00
C ALA A 139 4.92 -5.96 -6.39
N ALA A 140 3.61 -5.98 -6.63
CA ALA A 140 3.01 -5.64 -7.93
C ALA A 140 2.80 -4.13 -8.13
N ALA A 141 2.69 -3.34 -7.06
CA ALA A 141 2.49 -1.90 -7.11
C ALA A 141 2.96 -1.20 -5.85
N ILE A 142 3.40 0.05 -5.98
CA ILE A 142 3.72 0.94 -4.85
C ILE A 142 2.94 2.24 -5.01
N VAL A 143 2.42 2.75 -3.89
CA VAL A 143 1.89 4.11 -3.77
C VAL A 143 2.60 4.82 -2.63
N SER A 144 3.17 5.99 -2.91
CA SER A 144 3.80 6.89 -1.95
C SER A 144 2.92 8.12 -1.76
N ARG A 145 2.49 8.43 -0.55
CA ARG A 145 1.72 9.63 -0.22
C ARG A 145 2.56 10.58 0.65
N GLY A 146 2.85 11.79 0.12
CA GLY A 146 3.70 12.78 0.79
C GLY A 146 5.03 12.15 1.22
N GLY A 147 5.58 11.30 0.35
CA GLY A 147 6.69 10.43 0.69
C GLY A 147 8.04 11.13 0.73
N ARG A 148 8.95 10.56 1.51
CA ARG A 148 10.39 10.87 1.54
C ARG A 148 11.17 9.75 0.83
N PRO A 149 10.99 9.60 -0.51
CA PRO A 149 11.64 8.55 -1.27
C PRO A 149 13.17 8.66 -1.25
N ASP A 150 13.69 9.87 -1.07
CA ASP A 150 15.11 10.15 -0.90
C ASP A 150 15.77 9.32 0.22
N LEU A 151 15.03 9.02 1.28
CA LEU A 151 15.51 8.21 2.40
C LEU A 151 15.69 6.71 2.04
N ALA A 152 15.18 6.25 0.91
CA ALA A 152 15.45 4.90 0.42
C ALA A 152 16.86 4.76 -0.18
N GLY A 153 17.58 5.85 -0.39
CA GLY A 153 18.96 5.84 -0.87
C GLY A 153 19.13 5.07 -2.18
N ASP A 154 20.13 4.20 -2.23
CA ASP A 154 20.47 3.43 -3.44
C ASP A 154 19.45 2.34 -3.77
N ALA A 155 18.54 2.02 -2.85
CA ALA A 155 17.45 1.09 -3.14
C ALA A 155 16.53 1.58 -4.27
N LEU A 156 16.45 2.91 -4.52
CA LEU A 156 15.66 3.48 -5.62
C LEU A 156 16.05 2.92 -6.97
N ASP A 157 17.34 2.71 -7.24
CA ASP A 157 17.86 2.22 -8.52
C ASP A 157 17.51 0.74 -8.76
N MET A 158 17.06 0.03 -7.72
CA MET A 158 16.66 -1.36 -7.78
C MET A 158 15.14 -1.55 -7.87
N VAL A 159 14.35 -0.48 -7.67
CA VAL A 159 12.88 -0.57 -7.69
C VAL A 159 12.37 -0.67 -9.12
N ARG A 160 11.90 -1.85 -9.51
CA ARG A 160 11.26 -2.12 -10.81
C ARG A 160 9.73 -2.17 -10.71
N THR A 161 9.20 -2.24 -9.50
CA THR A 161 7.77 -2.25 -9.20
C THR A 161 7.11 -0.97 -9.67
N PRO A 162 5.96 -1.03 -10.36
CA PRO A 162 5.17 0.13 -10.72
C PRO A 162 4.92 1.05 -9.51
N THR A 163 5.38 2.30 -9.59
CA THR A 163 5.40 3.23 -8.45
C THR A 163 4.69 4.54 -8.78
N LEU A 164 3.72 4.90 -7.93
CA LEU A 164 3.04 6.19 -7.93
C LEU A 164 3.52 7.05 -6.75
N LEU A 165 3.99 8.24 -7.05
CA LEU A 165 4.35 9.26 -6.07
C LEU A 165 3.23 10.32 -6.05
N ILE A 166 2.62 10.57 -4.88
CA ILE A 166 1.56 11.58 -4.70
C ILE A 166 2.07 12.63 -3.72
N VAL A 167 2.12 13.88 -4.12
CA VAL A 167 2.69 14.98 -3.33
C VAL A 167 1.73 16.16 -3.28
N GLY A 168 1.67 16.85 -2.14
CA GLY A 168 0.93 18.11 -2.02
C GLY A 168 1.60 19.25 -2.79
N GLY A 169 0.80 20.06 -3.50
CA GLY A 169 1.31 21.16 -4.34
C GLY A 169 2.00 22.27 -3.56
N ASP A 170 1.67 22.42 -2.28
CA ASP A 170 2.28 23.42 -1.39
C ASP A 170 3.50 22.87 -0.63
N ASP A 171 3.85 21.58 -0.82
CA ASP A 171 4.98 20.93 -0.18
C ASP A 171 6.21 20.90 -1.12
N LEU A 172 6.73 22.11 -1.44
CA LEU A 172 7.72 22.32 -2.49
C LEU A 172 8.97 21.46 -2.32
N LEU A 173 9.51 21.38 -1.10
CA LEU A 173 10.69 20.54 -0.84
C LEU A 173 10.42 19.07 -1.18
N ILE A 174 9.25 18.56 -0.80
CA ILE A 174 8.89 17.15 -1.04
C ILE A 174 8.64 16.92 -2.54
N ILE A 175 8.10 17.90 -3.27
CA ILE A 175 7.97 17.83 -4.73
C ILE A 175 9.34 17.60 -5.37
N ASP A 176 10.36 18.38 -5.01
CA ASP A 176 11.70 18.25 -5.61
C ASP A 176 12.36 16.92 -5.27
N LEU A 177 12.24 16.45 -4.01
CA LEU A 177 12.74 15.13 -3.61
C LEU A 177 12.05 13.99 -4.37
N ASN A 178 10.76 14.11 -4.64
CA ASN A 178 10.01 13.11 -5.40
C ASN A 178 10.34 13.15 -6.90
N ARG A 179 10.62 14.32 -7.48
CA ARG A 179 11.11 14.42 -8.87
C ARG A 179 12.46 13.74 -9.04
N LEU A 180 13.41 13.97 -8.13
CA LEU A 180 14.71 13.31 -8.15
C LEU A 180 14.59 11.79 -7.98
N ALA A 181 13.72 11.33 -7.08
CA ALA A 181 13.47 9.91 -6.91
C ALA A 181 12.79 9.29 -8.13
N LEU A 182 11.87 10.02 -8.78
CA LEU A 182 11.19 9.55 -9.98
C LEU A 182 12.21 9.22 -11.09
N GLU A 183 13.27 10.01 -11.25
CA GLU A 183 14.31 9.76 -12.25
C GLU A 183 15.03 8.42 -12.00
N ARG A 184 15.26 8.06 -10.75
CA ARG A 184 16.00 6.86 -10.32
C ARG A 184 15.19 5.55 -10.39
N LEU A 185 13.87 5.61 -10.24
CA LEU A 185 13.00 4.43 -10.31
C LEU A 185 13.10 3.75 -11.70
N GLN A 186 13.14 2.42 -11.73
CA GLN A 186 13.41 1.66 -12.97
C GLN A 186 12.15 1.05 -13.61
N GLY A 187 11.03 1.00 -12.88
CA GLY A 187 9.75 0.48 -13.38
C GLY A 187 8.82 1.55 -13.95
N PRO A 188 7.59 1.18 -14.32
CA PRO A 188 6.53 2.12 -14.61
C PRO A 188 6.35 3.08 -13.43
N LYS A 189 6.29 4.38 -13.70
CA LYS A 189 6.30 5.39 -12.65
C LYS A 189 5.45 6.60 -13.00
N ALA A 190 4.88 7.26 -12.00
CA ALA A 190 4.14 8.51 -12.15
C ALA A 190 4.32 9.39 -10.90
N LEU A 191 4.22 10.70 -11.11
CA LEU A 191 4.17 11.72 -10.05
C LEU A 191 2.89 12.53 -10.23
N GLU A 192 2.04 12.52 -9.20
CA GLU A 192 0.81 13.30 -9.13
C GLU A 192 0.95 14.40 -8.07
N ILE A 193 0.70 15.63 -8.46
CA ILE A 193 0.75 16.80 -7.57
C ILE A 193 -0.66 17.27 -7.30
N VAL A 194 -1.09 17.16 -6.04
CA VAL A 194 -2.41 17.62 -5.59
C VAL A 194 -2.34 19.14 -5.32
N SER A 195 -2.88 19.92 -6.24
CA SER A 195 -2.84 21.40 -6.16
C SER A 195 -3.42 21.92 -4.85
N GLY A 196 -2.70 22.86 -4.20
CA GLY A 196 -3.12 23.51 -2.95
C GLY A 196 -3.16 22.60 -1.72
N ALA A 197 -2.62 21.39 -1.83
CA ALA A 197 -2.51 20.48 -0.69
C ALA A 197 -1.16 20.64 0.03
N SER A 198 -1.20 20.65 1.36
CA SER A 198 -0.01 20.57 2.21
C SER A 198 0.49 19.12 2.34
N HIS A 199 1.59 18.93 3.09
CA HIS A 199 2.18 17.60 3.38
C HIS A 199 1.16 16.58 3.93
N LEU A 200 0.20 17.05 4.71
CA LEU A 200 -0.76 16.17 5.39
C LEU A 200 -2.05 15.95 4.60
N PHE A 201 -2.24 16.65 3.48
CA PHE A 201 -3.47 16.58 2.67
C PHE A 201 -4.72 16.85 3.52
N ALA A 202 -4.64 17.89 4.38
CA ALA A 202 -5.71 18.26 5.30
C ALA A 202 -6.76 19.15 4.63
N GLU A 203 -6.46 19.73 3.48
CA GLU A 203 -7.28 20.64 2.73
C GLU A 203 -8.47 19.87 2.09
N ARG A 204 -9.58 20.61 1.93
CA ARG A 204 -10.82 20.02 1.38
C ARG A 204 -10.57 19.41 -0.01
N GLY A 205 -10.91 18.15 -0.19
CA GLY A 205 -10.73 17.42 -1.44
C GLY A 205 -9.33 16.85 -1.66
N ALA A 206 -8.34 17.22 -0.84
CA ALA A 206 -6.97 16.77 -1.02
C ALA A 206 -6.78 15.28 -0.73
N LEU A 207 -7.36 14.78 0.36
CA LEU A 207 -7.29 13.36 0.72
C LEU A 207 -8.13 12.50 -0.23
N GLU A 208 -9.26 13.01 -0.70
CA GLU A 208 -10.10 12.37 -1.73
C GLU A 208 -9.31 12.18 -3.03
N ALA A 209 -8.55 13.19 -3.47
CA ALA A 209 -7.68 13.07 -4.64
C ALA A 209 -6.61 11.99 -4.44
N VAL A 210 -5.99 11.91 -3.26
CA VAL A 210 -5.04 10.82 -2.91
C VAL A 210 -5.72 9.46 -3.02
N VAL A 211 -6.94 9.32 -2.50
CA VAL A 211 -7.71 8.07 -2.58
C VAL A 211 -7.93 7.67 -4.03
N ASP A 212 -8.37 8.59 -4.89
CA ASP A 212 -8.67 8.30 -6.29
C ASP A 212 -7.42 7.91 -7.07
N TYR A 213 -6.30 8.63 -6.92
CA TYR A 213 -5.03 8.27 -7.53
C TYR A 213 -4.54 6.88 -7.07
N ALA A 214 -4.57 6.62 -5.76
CA ALA A 214 -4.13 5.35 -5.19
C ALA A 214 -5.00 4.17 -5.69
N ARG A 215 -6.34 4.33 -5.69
CA ARG A 215 -7.28 3.31 -6.19
C ARG A 215 -7.03 2.97 -7.65
N ASN A 216 -6.90 4.00 -8.51
CA ASN A 216 -6.69 3.81 -9.94
C ASN A 216 -5.37 3.09 -10.23
N TRP A 217 -4.29 3.49 -9.55
CA TRP A 217 -2.99 2.86 -9.68
C TRP A 217 -2.99 1.40 -9.23
N LEU A 218 -3.47 1.15 -8.01
CA LEU A 218 -3.53 -0.18 -7.44
C LEU A 218 -4.44 -1.12 -8.23
N LYS A 219 -5.62 -0.66 -8.66
CA LYS A 219 -6.51 -1.45 -9.53
C LYS A 219 -5.84 -1.86 -10.84
N ARG A 220 -5.09 -0.95 -11.45
CA ARG A 220 -4.39 -1.22 -12.71
C ARG A 220 -3.36 -2.34 -12.53
N TYR A 221 -2.47 -2.20 -11.57
CA TYR A 221 -1.32 -3.10 -11.46
C TYR A 221 -1.59 -4.38 -10.68
N LEU A 222 -2.53 -4.38 -9.73
CA LEU A 222 -2.93 -5.62 -9.05
C LEU A 222 -3.74 -6.57 -9.96
N ARG A 223 -4.48 -6.04 -10.95
CA ARG A 223 -5.16 -6.89 -11.94
C ARG A 223 -4.20 -7.52 -12.93
N HIS A 224 -3.25 -6.76 -13.47
CA HIS A 224 -2.26 -7.28 -14.41
C HIS A 224 -1.39 -8.40 -13.82
N ALA A 225 -1.14 -8.38 -12.52
CA ALA A 225 -0.41 -9.45 -11.84
C ALA A 225 -1.18 -10.78 -11.73
N GLN A 226 -2.48 -10.78 -12.04
CA GLN A 226 -3.32 -12.01 -12.07
C GLN A 226 -3.40 -12.66 -13.46
N GLU A 227 -3.06 -11.93 -14.54
CA GLU A 227 -3.07 -12.47 -15.89
C GLU A 227 -1.79 -13.30 -16.12
N PRO A 228 -1.89 -14.61 -16.40
CA PRO A 228 -0.71 -15.40 -16.75
C PRO A 228 -0.11 -14.78 -18.02
N THR A 229 1.19 -14.59 -18.03
CA THR A 229 1.97 -14.10 -19.17
C THR A 229 1.81 -15.09 -20.33
N SER A 230 0.85 -14.85 -21.22
CA SER A 230 0.65 -15.62 -22.46
C SER A 230 1.65 -15.17 -23.53
N GLN A 231 2.96 -15.34 -23.27
CA GLN A 231 4.00 -15.14 -24.29
C GLN A 231 5.15 -16.08 -24.04
N SER A 232 4.98 -17.37 -24.40
CA SER A 232 6.11 -18.24 -24.75
C SER A 232 5.69 -19.49 -25.51
N GLU A 233 4.81 -19.34 -26.51
CA GLU A 233 4.62 -20.43 -27.51
C GLU A 233 4.58 -19.83 -28.91
N HIS A 234 5.72 -19.37 -29.43
CA HIS A 234 5.97 -19.24 -30.87
C HIS A 234 7.48 -19.05 -31.12
N ARG A 235 8.22 -20.16 -30.92
CA ARG A 235 9.49 -20.43 -31.62
C ARG A 235 9.92 -21.86 -31.39
N ARG A 236 9.31 -22.76 -32.11
CA ARG A 236 9.93 -24.02 -32.60
C ARG A 236 9.17 -24.46 -33.82
N GLU A 237 9.60 -24.02 -34.97
CA GLU A 237 9.64 -24.76 -36.24
C GLU A 237 10.90 -24.34 -36.98
#